data_699d4ec7df4e4e1f8d264531bed76e38
#
_entry.id   699d4ec7df4e4e1f8d264531bed76e38
#
_cell.length_a   1.000
_cell.length_b   1.000
_cell.length_c   1.000
_cell.angle_alpha   90.00
_cell.angle_beta   90.00
_cell.angle_gamma   90.00
#
_symmetry.space_group_name_H-M   'P 1'
#
loop_
_entity.id
_entity.type
_entity.pdbx_description
1 polymer ?
#
loop_
_entity_poly.entity_id
_entity_poly.type
_entity_poly.pdbx_seq_one_letter_code
_entity_poly.pdbx_strand_id
1 'polypeptide(L)'
;MSLTRFLAVARKEVVQILRDSRSLIIVVIMPVVLVLLFGYGVSLDLKGLPVYVYDQDGSQQSQDLLKRFQASAYFDVVRVVNDYPALARSLDDGHARMGIVVPWDFSERLRDGRPAQIQAIADGTDDNTANVLIGYAQGVVQGYSSDMQLDWLRNHGQVIQPASVSVETRTWYNEDLESSAFIVPGVLALVMSVIGAFLTSLTIAREWERGTMEQLISTPVTAVEIMLGKLVPYFAIGMFDVIVCALIAIYWFQVPFRGSVLTLLVSSAMFMVVVLSLGFFISVTAKSQFAASQIALLITFLPAFLLSGFLFAIEQMPIALQWITRILPARYYVSVLKEIFLKGTPTALLYADLVPLAVFALVLAVLATRTFHKRLV
;
A
#
# COMPACT_ATOMS: atom_id res chain seq x y z
N MET A 1 1.18 17.03 38.41
CA MET A 1 0.29 17.33 37.29
C MET A 1 -1.11 17.61 37.83
N SER A 2 -1.72 18.76 37.52
CA SER A 2 -3.08 19.10 37.94
C SER A 2 -4.07 18.78 36.81
N LEU A 3 -5.04 17.88 37.07
CA LEU A 3 -6.05 17.49 36.10
C LEU A 3 -6.83 18.70 35.56
N THR A 4 -7.12 19.67 36.43
CA THR A 4 -7.86 20.90 36.08
C THR A 4 -7.10 21.75 35.05
N ARG A 5 -5.77 21.89 35.20
CA ARG A 5 -4.93 22.64 34.28
C ARG A 5 -4.79 21.91 32.93
N PHE A 6 -4.56 20.60 32.96
CA PHE A 6 -4.54 19.75 31.76
C PHE A 6 -5.85 19.88 30.98
N LEU A 7 -7.02 19.71 31.64
CA LEU A 7 -8.32 19.81 30.98
C LEU A 7 -8.58 21.21 30.42
N ALA A 8 -8.13 22.27 31.10
CA ALA A 8 -8.26 23.64 30.59
C ALA A 8 -7.50 23.85 29.28
N VAL A 9 -6.26 23.33 29.17
CA VAL A 9 -5.46 23.38 27.93
C VAL A 9 -6.11 22.52 26.84
N ALA A 10 -6.52 21.29 27.16
CA ALA A 10 -7.15 20.39 26.20
C ALA A 10 -8.48 20.99 25.65
N ARG A 11 -9.31 21.58 26.55
CA ARG A 11 -10.54 22.24 26.11
C ARG A 11 -10.28 23.45 25.21
N LYS A 12 -9.27 24.28 25.56
CA LYS A 12 -8.83 25.39 24.67
C LYS A 12 -8.50 24.86 23.28
N GLU A 13 -7.71 23.79 23.21
CA GLU A 13 -7.27 23.22 21.93
C GLU A 13 -8.43 22.64 21.13
N VAL A 14 -9.34 21.90 21.75
CA VAL A 14 -10.58 21.39 21.12
C VAL A 14 -11.41 22.54 20.54
N VAL A 15 -11.65 23.60 21.30
CA VAL A 15 -12.40 24.76 20.81
C VAL A 15 -11.67 25.44 19.64
N GLN A 16 -10.34 25.50 19.69
CA GLN A 16 -9.54 26.06 18.62
C GLN A 16 -9.63 25.24 17.35
N ILE A 17 -9.55 23.90 17.44
CA ILE A 17 -9.72 22.98 16.31
C ILE A 17 -11.12 23.12 15.72
N LEU A 18 -12.17 23.10 16.53
CA LEU A 18 -13.57 23.22 16.07
C LEU A 18 -13.90 24.56 15.42
N ARG A 19 -13.18 25.63 15.77
CA ARG A 19 -13.33 26.96 15.15
C ARG A 19 -12.48 27.17 13.91
N ASP A 20 -11.48 26.32 13.69
CA ASP A 20 -10.61 26.35 12.51
C ASP A 20 -11.17 25.41 11.43
N SER A 21 -12.11 25.90 10.63
CA SER A 21 -12.75 25.14 9.57
C SER A 21 -11.74 24.58 8.56
N ARG A 22 -10.60 25.25 8.30
CA ARG A 22 -9.56 24.74 7.39
C ARG A 22 -8.88 23.50 7.97
N SER A 23 -8.52 23.55 9.25
CA SER A 23 -7.94 22.38 9.92
C SER A 23 -8.94 21.23 10.01
N LEU A 24 -10.22 21.48 10.25
CA LEU A 24 -11.27 20.43 10.26
C LEU A 24 -11.44 19.76 8.90
N ILE A 25 -11.45 20.53 7.82
CA ILE A 25 -11.54 19.98 6.46
C ILE A 25 -10.33 19.06 6.19
N ILE A 26 -9.13 19.51 6.51
CA ILE A 26 -7.91 18.71 6.31
C ILE A 26 -7.96 17.44 7.16
N VAL A 27 -8.40 17.53 8.41
CA VAL A 27 -8.45 16.39 9.32
C VAL A 27 -9.47 15.34 8.90
N VAL A 28 -10.68 15.73 8.54
CA VAL A 28 -11.79 14.78 8.30
C VAL A 28 -11.88 14.36 6.83
N ILE A 29 -11.68 15.31 5.91
CA ILE A 29 -11.87 15.03 4.47
C ILE A 29 -10.61 14.45 3.84
N MET A 30 -9.43 14.94 4.21
CA MET A 30 -8.18 14.51 3.58
C MET A 30 -7.90 12.99 3.78
N PRO A 31 -8.12 12.38 4.97
CA PRO A 31 -8.01 10.92 5.13
C PRO A 31 -8.87 10.16 4.15
N VAL A 32 -10.15 10.53 4.04
CA VAL A 32 -11.11 9.90 3.15
C VAL A 32 -10.68 10.05 1.70
N VAL A 33 -10.33 11.27 1.29
CA VAL A 33 -9.86 11.55 -0.08
C VAL A 33 -8.59 10.77 -0.41
N LEU A 34 -7.61 10.69 0.51
CA LEU A 34 -6.38 9.93 0.27
C LEU A 34 -6.66 8.43 0.16
N VAL A 35 -7.50 7.86 1.03
CA VAL A 35 -7.87 6.44 0.94
C VAL A 35 -8.58 6.14 -0.37
N LEU A 36 -9.52 6.99 -0.80
CA LEU A 36 -10.22 6.83 -2.08
C LEU A 36 -9.26 7.02 -3.28
N LEU A 37 -8.43 8.06 -3.24
CA LEU A 37 -7.48 8.35 -4.32
C LEU A 37 -6.46 7.22 -4.50
N PHE A 38 -5.84 6.75 -3.43
CA PHE A 38 -4.88 5.66 -3.51
C PHE A 38 -5.56 4.30 -3.75
N GLY A 39 -6.73 4.07 -3.15
CA GLY A 39 -7.48 2.82 -3.34
C GLY A 39 -7.96 2.61 -4.76
N TYR A 40 -8.31 3.68 -5.48
CA TYR A 40 -8.69 3.62 -6.90
C TYR A 40 -7.56 3.99 -7.85
N GLY A 41 -6.71 4.94 -7.49
CA GLY A 41 -5.70 5.51 -8.37
C GLY A 41 -4.44 4.68 -8.49
N VAL A 42 -4.12 3.87 -7.47
CA VAL A 42 -2.97 2.97 -7.49
C VAL A 42 -3.48 1.54 -7.65
N SER A 43 -4.02 1.21 -8.82
CA SER A 43 -4.38 -0.16 -9.16
C SER A 43 -3.19 -0.81 -9.85
N LEU A 44 -2.74 -1.92 -9.29
CA LEU A 44 -1.80 -2.86 -9.91
C LEU A 44 -2.57 -4.07 -10.47
N ASP A 45 -3.90 -3.97 -10.56
CA ASP A 45 -4.76 -5.04 -11.04
C ASP A 45 -4.66 -5.14 -12.56
N LEU A 46 -4.01 -6.18 -13.00
CA LEU A 46 -3.81 -6.47 -14.41
C LEU A 46 -4.89 -7.48 -14.86
N LYS A 47 -6.16 -7.04 -14.85
CA LYS A 47 -7.28 -7.84 -15.38
C LYS A 47 -7.74 -7.27 -16.72
N GLY A 48 -8.12 -8.14 -17.66
CA GLY A 48 -8.70 -7.72 -18.94
C GLY A 48 -7.73 -6.88 -19.79
N LEU A 49 -6.44 -7.18 -19.78
CA LEU A 49 -5.47 -6.44 -20.59
C LEU A 49 -5.66 -6.74 -22.07
N PRO A 50 -5.70 -5.71 -22.94
CA PRO A 50 -5.96 -5.88 -24.36
C PRO A 50 -4.82 -6.64 -25.04
N VAL A 51 -5.17 -7.80 -25.63
CA VAL A 51 -4.28 -8.67 -26.38
C VAL A 51 -4.72 -8.72 -27.84
N TYR A 52 -3.77 -8.53 -28.74
CA TYR A 52 -3.97 -8.74 -30.17
C TYR A 52 -3.24 -10.01 -30.60
N VAL A 53 -3.85 -10.76 -31.49
CA VAL A 53 -3.34 -12.07 -31.92
C VAL A 53 -3.09 -12.06 -33.41
N TYR A 54 -1.93 -12.54 -33.84
CA TYR A 54 -1.62 -12.88 -35.20
C TYR A 54 -1.48 -14.39 -35.31
N ASP A 55 -2.56 -15.05 -35.75
CA ASP A 55 -2.60 -16.49 -35.94
C ASP A 55 -2.34 -16.83 -37.40
N GLN A 56 -1.16 -17.39 -37.68
CA GLN A 56 -0.74 -17.80 -39.04
C GLN A 56 -1.17 -19.24 -39.35
N ASP A 57 -1.41 -20.05 -38.29
CA ASP A 57 -1.72 -21.47 -38.46
C ASP A 57 -3.23 -21.68 -38.73
N GLY A 58 -4.09 -20.94 -38.07
CA GLY A 58 -5.55 -20.99 -38.24
C GLY A 58 -6.19 -22.35 -37.96
N SER A 59 -5.47 -23.27 -37.34
CA SER A 59 -5.92 -24.63 -37.05
C SER A 59 -6.82 -24.68 -35.83
N GLN A 60 -7.44 -25.85 -35.59
CA GLN A 60 -8.20 -26.10 -34.37
C GLN A 60 -7.31 -26.00 -33.13
N GLN A 61 -6.06 -26.44 -33.19
CA GLN A 61 -5.10 -26.38 -32.11
C GLN A 61 -4.74 -24.96 -31.73
N SER A 62 -4.52 -24.07 -32.71
CA SER A 62 -4.28 -22.64 -32.45
C SER A 62 -5.48 -21.99 -31.83
N GLN A 63 -6.69 -22.27 -32.35
CA GLN A 63 -7.94 -21.73 -31.79
C GLN A 63 -8.21 -22.21 -30.35
N ASP A 64 -7.90 -23.47 -30.03
CA ASP A 64 -8.08 -23.99 -28.66
C ASP A 64 -7.10 -23.34 -27.67
N LEU A 65 -5.87 -23.05 -28.10
CA LEU A 65 -4.94 -22.25 -27.33
C LEU A 65 -5.48 -20.83 -27.10
N LEU A 66 -6.00 -20.17 -28.16
CA LEU A 66 -6.55 -18.81 -28.05
C LEU A 66 -7.78 -18.73 -27.15
N LYS A 67 -8.66 -19.77 -27.17
CA LYS A 67 -9.78 -19.85 -26.22
C LYS A 67 -9.31 -19.87 -24.76
N ARG A 68 -8.17 -20.48 -24.45
CA ARG A 68 -7.62 -20.46 -23.09
C ARG A 68 -7.15 -19.08 -22.68
N PHE A 69 -6.54 -18.33 -23.60
CA PHE A 69 -6.24 -16.91 -23.34
C PHE A 69 -7.54 -16.11 -23.10
N GLN A 70 -8.58 -16.34 -23.90
CA GLN A 70 -9.88 -15.68 -23.72
C GLN A 70 -10.60 -16.07 -22.43
N ALA A 71 -10.43 -17.31 -21.96
CA ALA A 71 -11.01 -17.78 -20.71
C ALA A 71 -10.26 -17.27 -19.46
N SER A 72 -9.06 -16.74 -19.63
CA SER A 72 -8.28 -16.18 -18.54
C SER A 72 -8.80 -14.79 -18.17
N ALA A 73 -9.01 -14.53 -16.89
CA ALA A 73 -9.43 -13.22 -16.38
C ALA A 73 -8.41 -12.08 -16.63
N TYR A 74 -7.18 -12.43 -16.98
CA TYR A 74 -6.07 -11.47 -17.15
C TYR A 74 -6.00 -10.90 -18.56
N PHE A 75 -6.51 -11.60 -19.57
CA PHE A 75 -6.42 -11.23 -20.97
C PHE A 75 -7.78 -10.91 -21.56
N ASP A 76 -7.85 -9.79 -22.25
CA ASP A 76 -8.96 -9.49 -23.17
C ASP A 76 -8.43 -9.61 -24.60
N VAL A 77 -8.78 -10.72 -25.28
CA VAL A 77 -8.39 -10.93 -26.68
C VAL A 77 -9.31 -10.09 -27.57
N VAL A 78 -8.91 -8.84 -27.77
CA VAL A 78 -9.71 -7.83 -28.47
C VAL A 78 -9.84 -8.13 -29.94
N ARG A 79 -8.75 -8.58 -30.61
CA ARG A 79 -8.73 -8.73 -32.06
C ARG A 79 -7.71 -9.76 -32.54
N VAL A 80 -8.12 -10.53 -33.54
CA VAL A 80 -7.18 -11.28 -34.40
C VAL A 80 -6.84 -10.41 -35.60
N VAL A 81 -5.56 -10.17 -35.84
CA VAL A 81 -5.04 -9.36 -36.95
C VAL A 81 -4.48 -10.25 -38.05
N ASN A 82 -4.49 -9.74 -39.29
CA ASN A 82 -4.13 -10.52 -40.46
C ASN A 82 -2.64 -10.45 -40.81
N ASP A 83 -1.89 -9.54 -40.23
CA ASP A 83 -0.48 -9.36 -40.50
C ASP A 83 0.32 -8.88 -39.31
N TYR A 84 1.64 -9.13 -39.34
CA TYR A 84 2.54 -8.72 -38.25
C TYR A 84 2.67 -7.18 -38.14
N PRO A 85 2.71 -6.39 -39.24
CA PRO A 85 2.71 -4.93 -39.12
C PRO A 85 1.49 -4.36 -38.43
N ALA A 86 0.30 -4.97 -38.55
CA ALA A 86 -0.89 -4.53 -37.82
C ALA A 86 -0.77 -4.83 -36.33
N LEU A 87 -0.18 -5.97 -35.97
CA LEU A 87 0.14 -6.32 -34.58
C LEU A 87 1.12 -5.31 -33.98
N ALA A 88 2.22 -5.03 -34.67
CA ALA A 88 3.22 -4.08 -34.21
C ALA A 88 2.62 -2.68 -34.01
N ARG A 89 1.87 -2.18 -34.99
CA ARG A 89 1.17 -0.87 -34.84
C ARG A 89 0.22 -0.84 -33.64
N SER A 90 -0.50 -1.93 -33.33
CA SER A 90 -1.41 -1.96 -32.18
C SER A 90 -0.67 -1.84 -30.85
N LEU A 91 0.58 -2.32 -30.76
CA LEU A 91 1.46 -2.14 -29.61
C LEU A 91 2.01 -0.70 -29.56
N ASP A 92 2.50 -0.19 -30.70
CA ASP A 92 3.06 1.16 -30.81
C ASP A 92 2.02 2.24 -30.49
N ASP A 93 0.75 2.05 -30.92
CA ASP A 93 -0.37 2.96 -30.67
C ASP A 93 -0.98 2.78 -29.27
N GLY A 94 -0.50 1.81 -28.47
CA GLY A 94 -1.02 1.52 -27.13
C GLY A 94 -2.41 0.88 -27.09
N HIS A 95 -2.93 0.41 -28.24
CA HIS A 95 -4.20 -0.30 -28.32
C HIS A 95 -4.11 -1.74 -27.80
N ALA A 96 -2.92 -2.34 -27.84
CA ALA A 96 -2.61 -3.64 -27.25
C ALA A 96 -1.52 -3.49 -26.19
N ARG A 97 -1.63 -4.26 -25.11
CA ARG A 97 -0.56 -4.41 -24.11
C ARG A 97 0.29 -5.64 -24.35
N MET A 98 -0.26 -6.61 -25.12
CA MET A 98 0.47 -7.82 -25.55
C MET A 98 0.03 -8.22 -26.94
N GLY A 99 1.02 -8.65 -27.73
CA GLY A 99 0.83 -9.33 -29.01
C GLY A 99 1.18 -10.81 -28.89
N ILE A 100 0.33 -11.69 -29.41
CA ILE A 100 0.58 -13.13 -29.51
C ILE A 100 0.72 -13.48 -30.97
N VAL A 101 1.81 -14.16 -31.34
CA VAL A 101 2.02 -14.69 -32.69
C VAL A 101 2.04 -16.21 -32.61
N VAL A 102 1.12 -16.85 -33.32
CA VAL A 102 1.11 -18.31 -33.53
C VAL A 102 1.68 -18.57 -34.91
N PRO A 103 2.83 -19.28 -35.04
CA PRO A 103 3.46 -19.51 -36.31
C PRO A 103 2.70 -20.52 -37.17
N TRP A 104 2.87 -20.46 -38.47
CA TRP A 104 2.14 -21.28 -39.45
C TRP A 104 2.36 -22.80 -39.31
N ASP A 105 3.46 -23.23 -38.72
CA ASP A 105 3.83 -24.64 -38.50
C ASP A 105 3.43 -25.16 -37.10
N PHE A 106 2.65 -24.41 -36.34
CA PHE A 106 2.29 -24.71 -34.94
C PHE A 106 1.60 -26.06 -34.78
N SER A 107 0.54 -26.30 -35.53
CA SER A 107 -0.23 -27.55 -35.48
C SER A 107 0.52 -28.75 -36.08
N GLU A 108 1.35 -28.52 -37.08
CA GLU A 108 2.20 -29.55 -37.68
C GLU A 108 3.22 -30.04 -36.64
N ARG A 109 3.93 -29.14 -35.96
CA ARG A 109 4.87 -29.49 -34.90
C ARG A 109 4.25 -30.27 -33.78
N LEU A 110 3.06 -29.85 -33.35
CA LEU A 110 2.34 -30.56 -32.29
C LEU A 110 1.94 -31.97 -32.68
N ARG A 111 1.49 -32.18 -33.93
CA ARG A 111 1.15 -33.52 -34.46
C ARG A 111 2.38 -34.44 -34.57
N ASP A 112 3.51 -33.87 -34.91
CA ASP A 112 4.77 -34.62 -35.04
C ASP A 112 5.45 -34.86 -33.66
N GLY A 113 4.87 -34.42 -32.56
CA GLY A 113 5.46 -34.52 -31.21
C GLY A 113 6.71 -33.63 -31.04
N ARG A 114 6.87 -32.63 -31.92
CA ARG A 114 7.97 -31.65 -31.85
C ARG A 114 7.57 -30.44 -30.99
N PRO A 115 8.54 -29.78 -30.33
CA PRO A 115 8.25 -28.54 -29.58
C PRO A 115 7.68 -27.47 -30.52
N ALA A 116 6.47 -27.01 -30.24
CA ALA A 116 5.87 -25.85 -30.89
C ALA A 116 6.10 -24.61 -30.02
N GLN A 117 6.45 -23.48 -30.64
CA GLN A 117 6.72 -22.23 -29.94
C GLN A 117 5.74 -21.18 -30.44
N ILE A 118 5.23 -20.35 -29.51
CA ILE A 118 4.53 -19.13 -29.84
C ILE A 118 5.36 -17.94 -29.36
N GLN A 119 5.19 -16.79 -30.00
CA GLN A 119 5.83 -15.55 -29.57
C GLN A 119 4.82 -14.69 -28.81
N ALA A 120 5.19 -14.26 -27.61
CA ALA A 120 4.48 -13.25 -26.85
C ALA A 120 5.33 -11.98 -26.81
N ILE A 121 4.76 -10.86 -27.23
CA ILE A 121 5.41 -9.55 -27.30
C ILE A 121 4.65 -8.64 -26.34
N ALA A 122 5.25 -8.24 -25.24
CA ALA A 122 4.64 -7.32 -24.29
C ALA A 122 5.13 -5.89 -24.53
N ASP A 123 4.25 -4.90 -24.27
CA ASP A 123 4.61 -3.50 -24.19
C ASP A 123 5.48 -3.27 -22.94
N GLY A 124 6.77 -3.03 -23.12
CA GLY A 124 7.75 -2.82 -22.06
C GLY A 124 7.81 -1.40 -21.51
N THR A 125 6.90 -0.51 -21.89
CA THR A 125 6.85 0.88 -21.35
C THR A 125 6.58 0.88 -19.85
N ASP A 126 5.80 -0.10 -19.37
CA ASP A 126 5.61 -0.42 -17.96
C ASP A 126 6.19 -1.81 -17.67
N ASP A 127 7.38 -1.82 -17.07
CA ASP A 127 8.14 -3.03 -16.76
C ASP A 127 7.36 -4.01 -15.86
N ASN A 128 6.64 -3.50 -14.88
CA ASN A 128 5.87 -4.32 -13.95
C ASN A 128 4.72 -5.04 -14.68
N THR A 129 3.94 -4.31 -15.47
CA THR A 129 2.85 -4.86 -16.29
C THR A 129 3.37 -5.88 -17.29
N ALA A 130 4.48 -5.58 -17.99
CA ALA A 130 5.06 -6.48 -18.97
C ALA A 130 5.50 -7.82 -18.36
N ASN A 131 6.20 -7.78 -17.22
CA ASN A 131 6.66 -9.00 -16.53
C ASN A 131 5.50 -9.87 -16.05
N VAL A 132 4.45 -9.27 -15.51
CA VAL A 132 3.26 -9.99 -15.07
C VAL A 132 2.51 -10.61 -16.24
N LEU A 133 2.33 -9.87 -17.35
CA LEU A 133 1.70 -10.38 -18.57
C LEU A 133 2.43 -11.59 -19.14
N ILE A 134 3.77 -11.51 -19.23
CA ILE A 134 4.61 -12.61 -19.68
C ILE A 134 4.45 -13.83 -18.77
N GLY A 135 4.46 -13.62 -17.45
CA GLY A 135 4.25 -14.69 -16.47
C GLY A 135 2.88 -15.39 -16.62
N TYR A 136 1.81 -14.63 -16.80
CA TYR A 136 0.48 -15.18 -17.04
C TYR A 136 0.37 -15.91 -18.38
N ALA A 137 0.97 -15.35 -19.45
CA ALA A 137 1.00 -16.01 -20.75
C ALA A 137 1.74 -17.34 -20.68
N GLN A 138 2.88 -17.39 -19.98
CA GLN A 138 3.59 -18.64 -19.72
C GLN A 138 2.72 -19.65 -18.98
N GLY A 139 1.97 -19.22 -17.96
CA GLY A 139 1.05 -20.08 -17.22
C GLY A 139 -0.04 -20.70 -18.10
N VAL A 140 -0.66 -19.92 -18.99
CA VAL A 140 -1.67 -20.40 -19.95
C VAL A 140 -1.06 -21.43 -20.91
N VAL A 141 0.12 -21.13 -21.46
CA VAL A 141 0.84 -22.02 -22.39
C VAL A 141 1.26 -23.32 -21.71
N GLN A 142 1.74 -23.24 -20.47
CA GLN A 142 2.12 -24.41 -19.67
C GLN A 142 0.92 -25.33 -19.43
N GLY A 143 -0.24 -24.76 -19.04
CA GLY A 143 -1.47 -25.49 -18.85
C GLY A 143 -1.93 -26.20 -20.15
N TYR A 144 -1.89 -25.48 -21.28
CA TYR A 144 -2.19 -26.04 -22.59
C TYR A 144 -1.26 -27.22 -22.96
N SER A 145 0.06 -27.04 -22.76
CA SER A 145 1.05 -28.07 -23.01
C SER A 145 0.86 -29.31 -22.15
N SER A 146 0.50 -29.14 -20.87
CA SER A 146 0.25 -30.26 -19.96
C SER A 146 -0.98 -31.09 -20.40
N ASP A 147 -2.06 -30.42 -20.78
CA ASP A 147 -3.27 -31.11 -21.25
C ASP A 147 -3.05 -31.85 -22.56
N MET A 148 -2.32 -31.24 -23.51
CA MET A 148 -1.93 -31.90 -24.77
C MET A 148 -1.09 -33.15 -24.51
N GLN A 149 -0.15 -33.11 -23.58
CA GLN A 149 0.64 -34.28 -23.20
C GLN A 149 -0.24 -35.39 -22.61
N LEU A 150 -1.18 -35.04 -21.75
CA LEU A 150 -2.13 -35.99 -21.17
C LEU A 150 -3.02 -36.64 -22.23
N ASP A 151 -3.54 -35.87 -23.17
CA ASP A 151 -4.37 -36.39 -24.26
C ASP A 151 -3.58 -37.27 -25.22
N TRP A 152 -2.32 -36.92 -25.52
CA TRP A 152 -1.43 -37.76 -26.31
C TRP A 152 -1.18 -39.11 -25.63
N LEU A 153 -0.88 -39.13 -24.34
CA LEU A 153 -0.66 -40.35 -23.54
C LEU A 153 -1.92 -41.24 -23.51
N ARG A 154 -3.11 -40.64 -23.35
CA ARG A 154 -4.40 -41.35 -23.36
C ARG A 154 -4.65 -42.04 -24.70
N ASN A 155 -4.35 -41.34 -25.83
CA ASN A 155 -4.64 -41.82 -27.18
C ASN A 155 -3.66 -42.92 -27.65
N HIS A 156 -2.44 -42.97 -27.07
CA HIS A 156 -1.41 -43.94 -27.47
C HIS A 156 -1.32 -45.16 -26.53
N GLY A 157 -2.28 -45.36 -25.63
CA GLY A 157 -2.44 -46.61 -24.86
C GLY A 157 -1.34 -46.88 -23.82
N GLN A 158 -0.49 -45.94 -23.55
CA GLN A 158 0.47 -46.04 -22.46
C GLN A 158 -0.22 -45.59 -21.19
N VAL A 159 -0.64 -46.56 -20.36
CA VAL A 159 -1.02 -46.35 -18.95
C VAL A 159 0.26 -46.15 -18.16
N ILE A 160 1.00 -45.13 -18.47
CA ILE A 160 1.91 -44.52 -17.53
C ILE A 160 0.99 -43.60 -16.73
N GLN A 161 0.74 -43.92 -15.45
CA GLN A 161 0.35 -42.86 -14.52
C GLN A 161 1.55 -41.89 -14.58
N PRO A 162 1.44 -40.76 -15.28
CA PRO A 162 2.47 -39.77 -15.16
C PRO A 162 2.37 -39.34 -13.69
N ALA A 163 3.45 -39.50 -12.97
CA ALA A 163 3.68 -38.70 -11.79
C ALA A 163 3.82 -37.25 -12.30
N SER A 164 2.74 -36.70 -12.87
CA SER A 164 2.64 -35.33 -13.25
C SER A 164 2.49 -34.58 -11.94
N VAL A 165 3.61 -34.06 -11.45
CA VAL A 165 3.58 -33.01 -10.46
C VAL A 165 2.93 -31.80 -11.14
N SER A 166 1.60 -31.73 -11.09
CA SER A 166 0.90 -30.50 -11.47
C SER A 166 1.10 -29.51 -10.33
N VAL A 167 1.75 -28.41 -10.61
CA VAL A 167 1.81 -27.30 -9.66
C VAL A 167 0.47 -26.60 -9.72
N GLU A 168 -0.42 -26.95 -8.81
CA GLU A 168 -1.64 -26.18 -8.59
C GLU A 168 -1.26 -24.93 -7.78
N THR A 169 -1.09 -23.81 -8.46
CA THR A 169 -0.77 -22.53 -7.81
C THR A 169 -2.00 -22.01 -7.10
N ARG A 170 -1.94 -21.94 -5.77
CA ARG A 170 -2.96 -21.33 -4.93
C ARG A 170 -2.36 -20.13 -4.21
N THR A 171 -2.92 -18.96 -4.46
CA THR A 171 -2.54 -17.75 -3.74
C THR A 171 -3.29 -17.72 -2.41
N TRP A 172 -2.56 -17.58 -1.30
CA TRP A 172 -3.13 -17.48 0.03
C TRP A 172 -3.32 -16.00 0.40
N TYR A 173 -4.36 -15.71 1.16
CA TYR A 173 -4.68 -14.39 1.75
C TYR A 173 -5.26 -13.33 0.80
N ASN A 174 -4.88 -13.28 -0.45
CA ASN A 174 -5.45 -12.45 -1.51
C ASN A 174 -5.63 -13.31 -2.76
N GLU A 175 -6.68 -14.15 -2.74
CA GLU A 175 -6.92 -15.15 -3.79
C GLU A 175 -7.16 -14.50 -5.17
N ASP A 176 -7.85 -13.35 -5.17
CA ASP A 176 -8.15 -12.58 -6.38
C ASP A 176 -7.02 -11.63 -6.81
N LEU A 177 -5.90 -11.61 -6.06
CA LEU A 177 -4.75 -10.72 -6.29
C LEU A 177 -5.14 -9.25 -6.42
N GLU A 178 -6.18 -8.82 -5.68
CA GLU A 178 -6.64 -7.44 -5.73
C GLU A 178 -5.63 -6.49 -5.11
N SER A 179 -5.27 -5.46 -5.86
CA SER A 179 -4.32 -4.41 -5.43
C SER A 179 -4.86 -3.62 -4.25
N SER A 180 -6.18 -3.39 -4.20
CA SER A 180 -6.84 -2.71 -3.09
C SER A 180 -6.54 -3.37 -1.75
N ALA A 181 -6.52 -4.70 -1.70
CA ALA A 181 -6.25 -5.48 -0.49
C ALA A 181 -4.82 -5.22 0.06
N PHE A 182 -3.85 -4.96 -0.82
CA PHE A 182 -2.47 -4.66 -0.44
C PHE A 182 -2.23 -3.17 -0.17
N ILE A 183 -2.83 -2.30 -0.98
CA ILE A 183 -2.58 -0.85 -0.96
C ILE A 183 -3.33 -0.17 0.17
N VAL A 184 -4.62 -0.45 0.37
CA VAL A 184 -5.46 0.29 1.32
C VAL A 184 -4.95 0.22 2.77
N PRO A 185 -4.52 -0.94 3.33
CA PRO A 185 -3.90 -0.95 4.66
C PRO A 185 -2.65 -0.09 4.78
N GLY A 186 -1.82 -0.06 3.72
CA GLY A 186 -0.63 0.81 3.69
C GLY A 186 -0.96 2.30 3.62
N VAL A 187 -2.00 2.67 2.87
CA VAL A 187 -2.50 4.05 2.82
C VAL A 187 -2.96 4.54 4.17
N LEU A 188 -3.57 3.69 4.99
CA LEU A 188 -3.98 4.01 6.34
C LEU A 188 -2.78 4.51 7.18
N ALA A 189 -1.65 3.82 7.11
CA ALA A 189 -0.41 4.25 7.78
C ALA A 189 0.12 5.58 7.22
N LEU A 190 0.07 5.76 5.91
CA LEU A 190 0.50 6.99 5.24
C LEU A 190 -0.34 8.19 5.69
N VAL A 191 -1.67 8.04 5.65
CA VAL A 191 -2.61 9.07 6.07
C VAL A 191 -2.35 9.49 7.51
N MET A 192 -2.23 8.53 8.43
CA MET A 192 -1.93 8.81 9.82
C MET A 192 -0.58 9.52 10.01
N SER A 193 0.46 9.11 9.26
CA SER A 193 1.78 9.73 9.30
C SER A 193 1.71 11.21 8.93
N VAL A 194 1.00 11.51 7.84
CA VAL A 194 0.90 12.88 7.31
C VAL A 194 0.07 13.75 8.24
N ILE A 195 -1.15 13.32 8.53
CA ILE A 195 -2.11 14.17 9.27
C ILE A 195 -1.65 14.38 10.69
N GLY A 196 -1.23 13.32 11.38
CA GLY A 196 -0.77 13.42 12.75
C GLY A 196 0.43 14.35 12.90
N ALA A 197 1.47 14.18 12.08
CA ALA A 197 2.66 15.02 12.14
C ALA A 197 2.41 16.45 11.68
N PHE A 198 1.65 16.63 10.59
CA PHE A 198 1.33 17.95 10.05
C PHE A 198 0.57 18.81 11.08
N LEU A 199 -0.52 18.27 11.62
CA LEU A 199 -1.34 19.02 12.56
C LEU A 199 -0.58 19.38 13.84
N THR A 200 0.15 18.43 14.42
CA THR A 200 0.90 18.69 15.64
C THR A 200 2.12 19.56 15.43
N SER A 201 2.71 19.54 14.23
CA SER A 201 3.81 20.46 13.88
C SER A 201 3.41 21.93 13.93
N LEU A 202 2.13 22.21 13.72
CA LEU A 202 1.60 23.58 13.79
C LEU A 202 1.30 24.07 15.22
N THR A 203 1.19 23.17 16.20
CA THR A 203 0.64 23.51 17.51
C THR A 203 1.45 24.54 18.31
N ILE A 204 2.73 24.32 18.48
CA ILE A 204 3.62 25.22 19.22
C ILE A 204 4.14 26.35 18.33
N ALA A 205 4.43 26.05 17.06
CA ALA A 205 4.85 27.06 16.09
C ALA A 205 3.83 28.18 15.94
N ARG A 206 2.53 27.84 15.99
CA ARG A 206 1.42 28.81 15.98
C ARG A 206 1.43 29.73 17.19
N GLU A 207 1.71 29.20 18.38
CA GLU A 207 1.79 30.00 19.60
C GLU A 207 2.98 30.97 19.55
N TRP A 208 4.12 30.55 18.99
CA TRP A 208 5.27 31.41 18.78
C TRP A 208 4.97 32.54 17.79
N GLU A 209 4.46 32.24 16.63
CA GLU A 209 4.15 33.25 15.58
C GLU A 209 3.09 34.26 16.03
N ARG A 210 2.14 33.84 16.87
CA ARG A 210 1.09 34.73 17.40
C ARG A 210 1.49 35.50 18.64
N GLY A 211 2.69 35.25 19.19
CA GLY A 211 3.13 35.86 20.45
C GLY A 211 2.37 35.38 21.68
N THR A 212 1.52 34.35 21.55
CA THR A 212 0.73 33.80 22.67
C THR A 212 1.55 32.85 23.53
N MET A 213 2.72 32.46 23.11
CA MET A 213 3.62 31.62 23.89
C MET A 213 4.06 32.27 25.20
N GLU A 214 4.30 33.59 25.22
CA GLU A 214 4.67 34.34 26.39
C GLU A 214 3.54 34.30 27.47
N GLN A 215 2.30 34.44 27.03
CA GLN A 215 1.13 34.30 27.93
C GLN A 215 1.05 32.88 28.49
N LEU A 216 1.35 31.86 27.69
CA LEU A 216 1.32 30.47 28.11
C LEU A 216 2.42 30.19 29.16
N ILE A 217 3.60 30.80 28.95
CA ILE A 217 4.72 30.71 29.88
C ILE A 217 4.44 31.39 31.22
N SER A 218 3.70 32.49 31.27
CA SER A 218 3.35 33.18 32.49
C SER A 218 2.29 32.44 33.36
N THR A 219 1.61 31.45 32.79
CA THR A 219 0.63 30.62 33.53
C THR A 219 1.30 29.61 34.47
N PRO A 220 0.66 29.12 35.54
CA PRO A 220 1.25 28.08 36.39
C PRO A 220 1.15 26.66 35.82
N VAL A 221 0.95 26.50 34.50
CA VAL A 221 0.86 25.20 33.78
C VAL A 221 2.24 24.66 33.55
N THR A 222 2.49 23.39 33.78
CA THR A 222 3.80 22.74 33.51
C THR A 222 3.97 22.40 32.03
N ALA A 223 5.23 22.21 31.56
CA ALA A 223 5.52 21.83 30.18
C ALA A 223 4.81 20.55 29.75
N VAL A 224 4.74 19.53 30.63
CA VAL A 224 4.05 18.27 30.38
C VAL A 224 2.53 18.45 30.26
N GLU A 225 1.93 19.32 31.10
CA GLU A 225 0.50 19.63 31.02
C GLU A 225 0.14 20.34 29.71
N ILE A 226 1.02 21.23 29.21
CA ILE A 226 0.85 21.88 27.91
C ILE A 226 0.94 20.84 26.79
N MET A 227 2.00 20.02 26.80
CA MET A 227 2.20 19.01 25.75
C MET A 227 1.03 18.03 25.68
N LEU A 228 0.69 17.40 26.80
CA LEU A 228 -0.42 16.44 26.83
C LEU A 228 -1.77 17.10 26.51
N GLY A 229 -2.02 18.31 27.06
CA GLY A 229 -3.24 19.07 26.78
C GLY A 229 -3.41 19.42 25.30
N LYS A 230 -2.30 19.62 24.57
CA LYS A 230 -2.33 19.83 23.12
C LYS A 230 -2.40 18.51 22.32
N LEU A 231 -1.67 17.48 22.72
CA LEU A 231 -1.60 16.23 21.93
C LEU A 231 -2.84 15.33 22.07
N VAL A 232 -3.49 15.32 23.26
CA VAL A 232 -4.65 14.44 23.49
C VAL A 232 -5.83 14.70 22.55
N PRO A 233 -6.25 15.94 22.25
CA PRO A 233 -7.28 16.19 21.23
C PRO A 233 -6.91 15.66 19.85
N TYR A 234 -5.67 15.86 19.40
CA TYR A 234 -5.21 15.35 18.11
C TYR A 234 -5.10 13.82 18.09
N PHE A 235 -4.74 13.21 19.22
CA PHE A 235 -4.76 11.77 19.37
C PHE A 235 -6.19 11.21 19.21
N ALA A 236 -7.17 11.82 19.85
CA ALA A 236 -8.57 11.39 19.73
C ALA A 236 -9.08 11.51 18.27
N ILE A 237 -8.72 12.59 17.59
CA ILE A 237 -9.07 12.80 16.18
C ILE A 237 -8.38 11.75 15.31
N GLY A 238 -7.08 11.53 15.46
CA GLY A 238 -6.35 10.54 14.68
C GLY A 238 -6.87 9.12 14.90
N MET A 239 -7.27 8.77 16.12
CA MET A 239 -7.93 7.48 16.37
C MET A 239 -9.30 7.38 15.70
N PHE A 240 -10.06 8.49 15.65
CA PHE A 240 -11.29 8.55 14.87
C PHE A 240 -11.02 8.34 13.37
N ASP A 241 -10.00 8.98 12.81
CA ASP A 241 -9.62 8.82 11.42
C ASP A 241 -9.23 7.37 11.08
N VAL A 242 -8.51 6.69 12.01
CA VAL A 242 -8.22 5.25 11.87
C VAL A 242 -9.49 4.43 11.71
N ILE A 243 -10.48 4.69 12.58
CA ILE A 243 -11.75 3.95 12.54
C ILE A 243 -12.48 4.21 11.23
N VAL A 244 -12.56 5.47 10.80
CA VAL A 244 -13.22 5.85 9.55
C VAL A 244 -12.51 5.22 8.35
N CYS A 245 -11.18 5.31 8.27
CA CYS A 245 -10.41 4.72 7.18
C CYS A 245 -10.50 3.19 7.18
N ALA A 246 -10.50 2.54 8.35
CA ALA A 246 -10.67 1.09 8.45
C ALA A 246 -12.07 0.66 7.99
N LEU A 247 -13.12 1.41 8.34
CA LEU A 247 -14.47 1.16 7.85
C LEU A 247 -14.57 1.31 6.33
N ILE A 248 -13.94 2.34 5.76
CA ILE A 248 -13.87 2.51 4.30
C ILE A 248 -13.12 1.35 3.66
N ALA A 249 -11.99 0.91 4.23
CA ALA A 249 -11.25 -0.25 3.75
C ALA A 249 -12.11 -1.50 3.69
N ILE A 250 -12.85 -1.79 4.77
CA ILE A 250 -13.64 -3.02 4.91
C ILE A 250 -14.93 -2.96 4.07
N TYR A 251 -15.71 -1.89 4.16
CA TYR A 251 -17.04 -1.84 3.56
C TYR A 251 -17.08 -1.30 2.14
N TRP A 252 -16.16 -0.38 1.81
CA TRP A 252 -16.12 0.23 0.48
C TRP A 252 -15.19 -0.53 -0.47
N PHE A 253 -13.97 -0.82 -0.03
CA PHE A 253 -12.98 -1.55 -0.83
C PHE A 253 -13.04 -3.06 -0.63
N GLN A 254 -13.91 -3.57 0.24
CA GLN A 254 -14.06 -5.00 0.53
C GLN A 254 -12.73 -5.69 0.93
N VAL A 255 -11.81 -4.90 1.50
CA VAL A 255 -10.52 -5.45 1.98
C VAL A 255 -10.80 -6.41 3.13
N PRO A 256 -10.30 -7.66 3.07
CA PRO A 256 -10.54 -8.64 4.12
C PRO A 256 -9.94 -8.15 5.45
N PHE A 257 -10.71 -8.23 6.53
CA PHE A 257 -10.26 -7.94 7.88
C PHE A 257 -10.31 -9.23 8.70
N ARG A 258 -9.16 -9.90 8.83
CA ARG A 258 -9.05 -11.23 9.46
C ARG A 258 -8.51 -11.19 10.88
N GLY A 259 -7.90 -10.08 11.29
CA GLY A 259 -7.27 -9.92 12.59
C GLY A 259 -8.17 -9.33 13.68
N SER A 260 -7.55 -8.94 14.79
CA SER A 260 -8.24 -8.39 15.96
C SER A 260 -8.38 -6.87 15.87
N VAL A 261 -9.60 -6.36 16.09
CA VAL A 261 -9.87 -4.92 16.23
C VAL A 261 -9.05 -4.31 17.37
N LEU A 262 -8.86 -5.04 18.47
CA LEU A 262 -8.05 -4.55 19.59
C LEU A 262 -6.59 -4.35 19.16
N THR A 263 -6.03 -5.27 18.40
CA THR A 263 -4.65 -5.16 17.88
C THR A 263 -4.52 -3.96 16.93
N LEU A 264 -5.53 -3.74 16.07
CA LEU A 264 -5.58 -2.56 15.21
C LEU A 264 -5.56 -1.28 16.06
N LEU A 265 -6.44 -1.15 17.04
CA LEU A 265 -6.52 0.05 17.87
C LEU A 265 -5.26 0.29 18.71
N VAL A 266 -4.67 -0.76 19.29
CA VAL A 266 -3.44 -0.65 20.10
C VAL A 266 -2.24 -0.27 19.23
N SER A 267 -2.04 -0.92 18.11
CA SER A 267 -0.94 -0.58 17.19
C SER A 267 -1.09 0.82 16.61
N SER A 268 -2.31 1.21 16.25
CA SER A 268 -2.63 2.57 15.79
C SER A 268 -2.40 3.62 16.89
N ALA A 269 -2.76 3.31 18.13
CA ALA A 269 -2.50 4.20 19.26
C ALA A 269 -0.99 4.40 19.50
N MET A 270 -0.20 3.33 19.44
CA MET A 270 1.27 3.42 19.53
C MET A 270 1.84 4.28 18.41
N PHE A 271 1.40 4.03 17.17
CA PHE A 271 1.86 4.80 16.02
C PHE A 271 1.43 6.26 16.08
N MET A 272 0.21 6.55 16.53
CA MET A 272 -0.23 7.93 16.78
C MET A 272 0.64 8.65 17.80
N VAL A 273 1.02 7.99 18.90
CA VAL A 273 1.96 8.58 19.88
C VAL A 273 3.29 8.93 19.22
N VAL A 274 3.83 8.05 18.35
CA VAL A 274 5.06 8.30 17.58
C VAL A 274 4.92 9.56 16.73
N VAL A 275 3.89 9.60 15.88
CA VAL A 275 3.72 10.65 14.87
C VAL A 275 3.42 12.00 15.52
N LEU A 276 2.54 12.02 16.54
CA LEU A 276 2.21 13.23 17.28
C LEU A 276 3.42 13.79 18.05
N SER A 277 4.21 12.90 18.66
CA SER A 277 5.43 13.31 19.38
C SER A 277 6.48 13.87 18.42
N LEU A 278 6.62 13.28 17.23
CA LEU A 278 7.53 13.76 16.19
C LEU A 278 7.09 15.14 15.67
N GLY A 279 5.80 15.29 15.33
CA GLY A 279 5.25 16.58 14.90
C GLY A 279 5.38 17.66 15.97
N PHE A 280 5.15 17.32 17.23
CA PHE A 280 5.33 18.24 18.36
C PHE A 280 6.82 18.65 18.51
N PHE A 281 7.76 17.70 18.42
CA PHE A 281 9.18 17.98 18.44
C PHE A 281 9.60 18.94 17.32
N ILE A 282 9.10 18.72 16.10
CA ILE A 282 9.34 19.62 14.95
C ILE A 282 8.75 21.01 15.23
N SER A 283 7.55 21.07 15.81
CA SER A 283 6.88 22.32 16.14
C SER A 283 7.69 23.19 17.11
N VAL A 284 8.25 22.55 18.14
CA VAL A 284 9.08 23.23 19.15
C VAL A 284 10.38 23.78 18.56
N THR A 285 10.99 23.05 17.66
CA THR A 285 12.29 23.39 17.07
C THR A 285 12.20 24.44 15.94
N ALA A 286 11.17 24.34 15.11
CA ALA A 286 11.05 25.20 13.91
C ALA A 286 10.55 26.62 14.23
N LYS A 287 9.79 26.84 15.30
CA LYS A 287 9.21 28.13 15.73
C LYS A 287 8.38 28.89 14.67
N SER A 288 8.29 28.38 13.44
CA SER A 288 7.52 28.91 12.32
C SER A 288 6.56 27.86 11.78
N GLN A 289 5.31 28.21 11.56
CA GLN A 289 4.29 27.28 11.04
C GLN A 289 4.66 26.74 9.65
N PHE A 290 5.14 27.63 8.78
CA PHE A 290 5.55 27.25 7.43
C PHE A 290 6.71 26.23 7.48
N ALA A 291 7.78 26.55 8.21
CA ALA A 291 8.93 25.65 8.32
C ALA A 291 8.53 24.32 9.00
N ALA A 292 7.76 24.37 10.08
CA ALA A 292 7.30 23.20 10.80
C ALA A 292 6.49 22.26 9.90
N SER A 293 5.56 22.79 9.12
CA SER A 293 4.74 22.00 8.21
C SER A 293 5.55 21.35 7.08
N GLN A 294 6.50 22.08 6.49
CA GLN A 294 7.35 21.55 5.43
C GLN A 294 8.27 20.43 5.95
N ILE A 295 8.91 20.66 7.10
CA ILE A 295 9.78 19.66 7.73
C ILE A 295 8.96 18.41 8.13
N ALA A 296 7.78 18.60 8.70
CA ALA A 296 6.90 17.49 9.07
C ALA A 296 6.52 16.65 7.86
N LEU A 297 6.11 17.27 6.76
CA LEU A 297 5.79 16.55 5.52
C LEU A 297 7.00 15.79 4.98
N LEU A 298 8.18 16.42 4.90
CA LEU A 298 9.38 15.77 4.36
C LEU A 298 9.83 14.58 5.22
N ILE A 299 9.79 14.72 6.56
CA ILE A 299 10.28 13.68 7.48
C ILE A 299 9.27 12.53 7.64
N THR A 300 7.98 12.80 7.53
CA THR A 300 6.97 11.76 7.74
C THR A 300 6.42 11.17 6.45
N PHE A 301 5.99 12.00 5.50
CA PHE A 301 5.37 11.53 4.27
C PHE A 301 6.34 10.76 3.38
N LEU A 302 7.48 11.36 3.04
CA LEU A 302 8.40 10.79 2.06
C LEU A 302 8.96 9.42 2.50
N PRO A 303 9.46 9.25 3.75
CA PRO A 303 9.89 7.94 4.22
C PRO A 303 8.74 6.94 4.39
N ALA A 304 7.57 7.37 4.86
CA ALA A 304 6.41 6.50 4.97
C ALA A 304 5.93 6.00 3.60
N PHE A 305 5.96 6.84 2.58
CA PHE A 305 5.55 6.49 1.23
C PHE A 305 6.54 5.54 0.54
N LEU A 306 7.85 5.85 0.58
CA LEU A 306 8.86 5.13 -0.19
C LEU A 306 9.49 3.95 0.55
N LEU A 307 9.72 4.08 1.87
CA LEU A 307 10.58 3.19 2.63
C LEU A 307 9.85 2.35 3.71
N SER A 308 8.53 2.47 3.84
CA SER A 308 7.77 1.73 4.85
C SER A 308 7.38 0.31 4.42
N GLY A 309 7.63 -0.08 3.18
CA GLY A 309 7.08 -1.32 2.62
C GLY A 309 5.62 -1.15 2.12
N PHE A 310 5.14 0.10 2.04
CA PHE A 310 3.80 0.40 1.51
C PHE A 310 3.75 0.14 0.00
N LEU A 311 4.54 0.87 -0.78
CA LEU A 311 4.51 0.80 -2.25
C LEU A 311 5.49 -0.26 -2.78
N PHE A 312 6.69 -0.30 -2.24
CA PHE A 312 7.74 -1.23 -2.65
C PHE A 312 8.04 -2.23 -1.53
N ALA A 313 8.14 -3.51 -1.86
CA ALA A 313 8.55 -4.54 -0.91
C ALA A 313 9.98 -4.26 -0.42
N ILE A 314 10.18 -4.26 0.91
CA ILE A 314 11.48 -3.91 1.51
C ILE A 314 12.57 -4.90 1.08
N GLU A 315 12.20 -6.16 0.86
CA GLU A 315 13.10 -7.23 0.44
C GLU A 315 13.72 -6.98 -0.94
N GLN A 316 13.04 -6.19 -1.80
CA GLN A 316 13.49 -5.83 -3.13
C GLN A 316 14.41 -4.59 -3.15
N MET A 317 14.52 -3.90 -2.00
CA MET A 317 15.37 -2.71 -1.89
C MET A 317 16.85 -3.09 -1.75
N PRO A 318 17.78 -2.24 -2.19
CA PRO A 318 19.20 -2.40 -1.89
C PRO A 318 19.44 -2.52 -0.37
N ILE A 319 20.42 -3.34 0.02
CA ILE A 319 20.70 -3.66 1.44
C ILE A 319 20.87 -2.40 2.31
N ALA A 320 21.51 -1.35 1.78
CA ALA A 320 21.67 -0.09 2.48
C ALA A 320 20.34 0.57 2.84
N LEU A 321 19.36 0.56 1.92
CA LEU A 321 18.02 1.09 2.17
C LEU A 321 17.24 0.21 3.17
N GLN A 322 17.41 -1.12 3.11
CA GLN A 322 16.78 -2.02 4.09
C GLN A 322 17.21 -1.71 5.53
N TRP A 323 18.47 -1.31 5.75
CA TRP A 323 18.93 -0.87 7.07
C TRP A 323 18.30 0.46 7.49
N ILE A 324 18.18 1.42 6.56
CA ILE A 324 17.54 2.71 6.82
C ILE A 324 16.07 2.52 7.21
N THR A 325 15.35 1.59 6.55
CA THR A 325 13.94 1.33 6.87
C THR A 325 13.72 0.91 8.32
N ARG A 326 14.71 0.28 8.97
CA ARG A 326 14.61 -0.16 10.38
C ARG A 326 14.47 1.01 11.37
N ILE A 327 14.91 2.20 10.98
CA ILE A 327 14.82 3.42 11.81
C ILE A 327 13.46 4.10 11.63
N LEU A 328 12.63 3.63 10.70
CA LEU A 328 11.36 4.24 10.37
C LEU A 328 10.19 3.54 11.09
N PRO A 329 9.48 4.23 11.99
CA PRO A 329 8.33 3.66 12.69
C PRO A 329 7.21 3.20 11.75
N ALA A 330 7.01 3.91 10.63
CA ALA A 330 5.98 3.60 9.63
C ALA A 330 6.16 2.19 9.03
N ARG A 331 7.40 1.67 8.90
CA ARG A 331 7.67 0.30 8.47
C ARG A 331 6.92 -0.72 9.31
N TYR A 332 7.09 -0.64 10.62
CA TYR A 332 6.51 -1.59 11.57
C TYR A 332 4.99 -1.49 11.60
N TYR A 333 4.46 -0.28 11.51
CA TYR A 333 3.02 -0.09 11.50
C TYR A 333 2.37 -0.59 10.21
N VAL A 334 2.97 -0.36 9.04
CA VAL A 334 2.51 -0.91 7.75
C VAL A 334 2.53 -2.44 7.78
N SER A 335 3.60 -3.05 8.33
CA SER A 335 3.69 -4.50 8.49
C SER A 335 2.54 -5.03 9.35
N VAL A 336 2.31 -4.45 10.53
CA VAL A 336 1.20 -4.83 11.43
C VAL A 336 -0.15 -4.70 10.75
N LEU A 337 -0.41 -3.61 10.01
CA LEU A 337 -1.68 -3.44 9.30
C LEU A 337 -1.89 -4.51 8.24
N LYS A 338 -0.88 -4.81 7.42
CA LYS A 338 -0.96 -5.88 6.40
C LYS A 338 -1.24 -7.25 7.05
N GLU A 339 -0.58 -7.56 8.16
CA GLU A 339 -0.80 -8.80 8.90
C GLU A 339 -2.23 -8.89 9.48
N ILE A 340 -2.76 -7.77 10.03
CA ILE A 340 -4.12 -7.72 10.59
C ILE A 340 -5.18 -7.83 9.49
N PHE A 341 -5.03 -7.08 8.41
CA PHE A 341 -6.04 -7.07 7.35
C PHE A 341 -6.02 -8.37 6.56
N LEU A 342 -4.86 -8.82 6.08
CA LEU A 342 -4.75 -9.90 5.12
C LEU A 342 -4.63 -11.29 5.78
N LYS A 343 -3.71 -11.45 6.75
CA LYS A 343 -3.38 -12.77 7.28
C LYS A 343 -4.15 -13.15 8.54
N GLY A 344 -4.58 -12.16 9.33
CA GLY A 344 -5.21 -12.43 10.63
C GLY A 344 -4.25 -13.00 11.67
N THR A 345 -2.98 -12.64 11.58
CA THR A 345 -1.91 -13.14 12.46
C THR A 345 -2.24 -12.84 13.93
N PRO A 346 -2.15 -13.86 14.84
CA PRO A 346 -2.35 -13.64 16.25
C PRO A 346 -1.42 -12.57 16.81
N THR A 347 -1.94 -11.71 17.70
CA THR A 347 -1.18 -10.58 18.29
C THR A 347 0.13 -11.03 18.94
N ALA A 348 0.17 -12.25 19.49
CA ALA A 348 1.37 -12.81 20.09
C ALA A 348 2.53 -13.02 19.10
N LEU A 349 2.25 -13.14 17.80
CA LEU A 349 3.28 -13.31 16.77
C LEU A 349 3.74 -11.96 16.17
N LEU A 350 3.00 -10.87 16.42
CA LEU A 350 3.32 -9.52 15.94
C LEU A 350 4.35 -8.77 16.81
N TYR A 351 4.93 -9.46 17.80
CA TYR A 351 5.88 -8.83 18.72
C TYR A 351 7.10 -8.21 18.02
N ALA A 352 7.52 -8.80 16.90
CA ALA A 352 8.67 -8.31 16.11
C ALA A 352 8.44 -6.89 15.56
N ASP A 353 7.20 -6.50 15.32
CA ASP A 353 6.81 -5.17 14.84
C ASP A 353 6.26 -4.28 15.97
N LEU A 354 5.49 -4.86 16.91
CA LEU A 354 4.89 -4.10 18.00
C LEU A 354 5.93 -3.60 19.03
N VAL A 355 6.97 -4.39 19.32
CA VAL A 355 8.01 -3.99 20.28
C VAL A 355 8.83 -2.80 19.77
N PRO A 356 9.39 -2.79 18.55
CA PRO A 356 10.03 -1.61 18.01
C PRO A 356 9.10 -0.39 17.96
N LEU A 357 7.84 -0.57 17.58
CA LEU A 357 6.86 0.51 17.54
C LEU A 357 6.64 1.12 18.93
N ALA A 358 6.52 0.30 19.98
CA ALA A 358 6.41 0.74 21.36
C ALA A 358 7.67 1.48 21.84
N VAL A 359 8.85 1.00 21.45
CA VAL A 359 10.13 1.66 21.76
C VAL A 359 10.19 3.04 21.10
N PHE A 360 9.83 3.16 19.82
CA PHE A 360 9.75 4.45 19.14
C PHE A 360 8.75 5.39 19.81
N ALA A 361 7.58 4.89 20.19
CA ALA A 361 6.57 5.68 20.90
C ALA A 361 7.12 6.25 22.21
N LEU A 362 7.78 5.41 23.00
CA LEU A 362 8.39 5.84 24.26
C LEU A 362 9.53 6.84 24.05
N VAL A 363 10.47 6.53 23.16
CA VAL A 363 11.65 7.38 22.89
C VAL A 363 11.24 8.75 22.38
N LEU A 364 10.34 8.81 21.40
CA LEU A 364 9.88 10.09 20.84
C LEU A 364 9.04 10.89 21.81
N ALA A 365 8.17 10.24 22.61
CA ALA A 365 7.44 10.93 23.67
C ALA A 365 8.38 11.53 24.73
N VAL A 366 9.42 10.80 25.13
CA VAL A 366 10.43 11.32 26.07
C VAL A 366 11.25 12.46 25.44
N LEU A 367 11.66 12.33 24.18
CA LEU A 367 12.36 13.41 23.47
C LEU A 367 11.49 14.67 23.36
N ALA A 368 10.24 14.52 22.96
CA ALA A 368 9.30 15.64 22.86
C ALA A 368 9.11 16.37 24.21
N THR A 369 9.00 15.61 25.31
CA THR A 369 8.89 16.21 26.66
C THR A 369 10.16 16.90 27.10
N ARG A 370 11.33 16.33 26.78
CA ARG A 370 12.63 16.89 27.18
C ARG A 370 13.02 18.12 26.37
N THR A 371 12.63 18.20 25.12
CA THR A 371 12.95 19.34 24.24
C THR A 371 12.08 20.55 24.53
N PHE A 372 10.84 20.33 25.01
CA PHE A 372 9.97 21.43 25.34
C PHE A 372 10.28 22.03 26.71
N HIS A 373 11.05 23.13 26.70
CA HIS A 373 11.35 23.90 27.90
C HIS A 373 10.49 25.17 27.93
N LYS A 374 9.83 25.38 29.05
CA LYS A 374 9.04 26.57 29.33
C LYS A 374 9.96 27.71 29.78
N ARG A 375 10.77 28.27 28.84
CA ARG A 375 11.66 29.41 29.09
C ARG A 375 11.51 30.42 27.98
N LEU A 376 11.48 31.71 28.34
CA LEU A 376 11.76 32.81 27.42
C LEU A 376 13.24 32.82 27.15
N VAL A 377 13.66 32.70 25.89
CA VAL A 377 15.05 32.89 25.45
C VAL A 377 15.18 34.31 24.98
#